data_1e2dbdcaec89474811fa6ec521e6151c
#
_entry.id   1e2dbdcaec89474811fa6ec521e6151c
#
_cell.length_a   1.000
_cell.length_b   1.000
_cell.length_c   1.000
_cell.angle_alpha   90.00
_cell.angle_beta   90.00
_cell.angle_gamma   90.00
#
_symmetry.space_group_name_H-M   'P 1'
#
loop_
_entity.id
_entity.type
_entity.pdbx_description
1 polymer ?
#
loop_
_entity_poly.entity_id
_entity_poly.type
_entity_poly.pdbx_seq_one_letter_code
_entity_poly.pdbx_strand_id
1 'polypeptide(L)'
;TVSSITGDGYWNTKGDVESYLIGIYTKLRDTSNSTLHFEDRGDAFTTGLEGGPSNLWAQNLTSQNGYGWSSYYSVIQHCNMLLKYTPGISFGVESDKNRLLAEAYCIRGYMYFCVARIWGDAPIELEPTESSNKPKLAREPAEQVLERALSDVNAAINLFPEESYTNGKGRASKPACYALKADILLWKAKVLNGSEQDLKDVITYADLASKGLSFEDNFADIYGTKYGKEVIWTIHFEIYEKEAQYSQSLKPRDVFVEKAVNKDEIPYAKGGARSTYAPSSFLIDLFYANPTDIRTKESFIIAKDAGGNEIGIFDNKMKGTKTEGDRTYDSDIIIYRLAEMYLFKAEA
;
A
#
# COMPACT_ATOMS: atom_id res chain seq x y z
N THR A 1 4.34 28.91 26.12
CA THR A 1 3.47 27.90 26.77
C THR A 1 3.05 26.91 25.70
N VAL A 2 3.68 25.75 25.66
CA VAL A 2 3.23 24.62 24.86
C VAL A 2 2.02 24.06 25.60
N SER A 3 0.81 24.32 25.12
CA SER A 3 -0.37 23.62 25.60
C SER A 3 -0.29 22.18 25.13
N SER A 4 0.10 21.27 25.99
CA SER A 4 -0.11 19.84 25.73
C SER A 4 -1.61 19.59 25.82
N ILE A 5 -2.24 19.23 24.71
CA ILE A 5 -3.61 18.72 24.73
C ILE A 5 -3.53 17.35 25.39
N THR A 6 -4.15 17.21 26.57
CA THR A 6 -4.29 15.90 27.23
C THR A 6 -5.24 15.03 26.43
N GLY A 7 -5.09 13.70 26.49
CA GLY A 7 -5.98 12.78 25.79
C GLY A 7 -7.46 13.07 26.03
N ASP A 8 -7.84 13.37 27.26
CA ASP A 8 -9.22 13.71 27.66
C ASP A 8 -9.71 15.06 27.10
N GLY A 9 -8.81 15.96 26.70
CA GLY A 9 -9.14 17.27 26.15
C GLY A 9 -9.22 17.32 24.62
N TYR A 10 -8.82 16.27 23.92
CA TYR A 10 -8.78 16.24 22.45
C TYR A 10 -10.13 15.84 21.80
N TRP A 11 -10.79 14.83 22.35
CA TRP A 11 -11.95 14.16 21.74
C TRP A 11 -13.28 14.83 22.08
N ASN A 12 -13.63 15.94 21.40
CA ASN A 12 -14.82 16.72 21.72
C ASN A 12 -15.82 16.80 20.57
N THR A 13 -15.36 16.84 19.34
CA THR A 13 -16.18 17.14 18.17
C THR A 13 -15.93 16.17 17.01
N LYS A 14 -16.87 16.14 16.05
CA LYS A 14 -16.67 15.47 14.76
C LYS A 14 -15.36 15.92 14.08
N GLY A 15 -15.04 17.22 14.12
CA GLY A 15 -13.83 17.76 13.49
C GLY A 15 -12.55 17.21 14.11
N ASP A 16 -12.53 16.93 15.42
CA ASP A 16 -11.38 16.31 16.08
C ASP A 16 -11.16 14.87 15.56
N VAL A 17 -12.25 14.12 15.43
CA VAL A 17 -12.19 12.74 14.88
C VAL A 17 -11.72 12.74 13.42
N GLU A 18 -12.25 13.65 12.59
CA GLU A 18 -11.84 13.78 11.18
C GLU A 18 -10.35 14.14 11.08
N SER A 19 -9.89 15.10 11.86
CA SER A 19 -8.48 15.52 11.90
C SER A 19 -7.57 14.38 12.37
N TYR A 20 -8.00 13.63 13.38
CA TYR A 20 -7.25 12.46 13.86
C TYR A 20 -7.15 11.36 12.81
N LEU A 21 -8.24 11.10 12.09
CA LEU A 21 -8.27 10.13 11.00
C LEU A 21 -7.30 10.51 9.87
N ILE A 22 -7.20 11.80 9.53
CA ILE A 22 -6.17 12.27 8.57
C ILE A 22 -4.77 11.96 9.07
N GLY A 23 -4.52 12.13 10.38
CA GLY A 23 -3.26 11.70 11.01
C GLY A 23 -3.00 10.20 10.87
N ILE A 24 -4.03 9.35 10.95
CA ILE A 24 -3.92 7.90 10.70
C ILE A 24 -3.51 7.64 9.24
N TYR A 25 -4.12 8.32 8.27
CA TYR A 25 -3.73 8.19 6.85
C TYR A 25 -2.29 8.64 6.59
N THR A 26 -1.81 9.67 7.27
CA THR A 26 -0.41 10.08 7.20
C THR A 26 0.52 8.95 7.68
N LYS A 27 0.20 8.33 8.82
CA LYS A 27 0.98 7.19 9.34
C LYS A 27 0.87 5.94 8.45
N LEU A 28 -0.30 5.68 7.87
CA LEU A 28 -0.49 4.62 6.88
C LEU A 28 0.40 4.85 5.67
N ARG A 29 0.43 6.07 5.13
CA ARG A 29 1.30 6.47 4.02
C ARG A 29 2.77 6.26 4.38
N ASP A 30 3.20 6.70 5.56
CA ASP A 30 4.59 6.54 6.00
C ASP A 30 5.00 5.07 6.15
N THR A 31 4.10 4.24 6.70
CA THR A 31 4.34 2.81 6.88
C THR A 31 4.39 2.07 5.55
N SER A 32 3.50 2.42 4.60
CA SER A 32 3.40 1.77 3.29
C SER A 32 4.36 2.33 2.25
N ASN A 33 5.11 3.38 2.56
CA ASN A 33 6.04 4.03 1.63
C ASN A 33 7.40 3.31 1.58
N SER A 34 7.38 2.02 1.28
CA SER A 34 8.59 1.22 1.13
C SER A 34 8.38 0.01 0.22
N THR A 35 9.47 -0.54 -0.30
CA THR A 35 9.45 -1.76 -1.13
C THR A 35 9.11 -3.01 -0.32
N LEU A 36 9.30 -2.99 1.01
CA LEU A 36 8.99 -4.11 1.91
C LEU A 36 7.57 -4.66 1.75
N HIS A 37 6.60 -3.77 1.59
CA HIS A 37 5.19 -4.15 1.44
C HIS A 37 4.88 -4.90 0.15
N PHE A 38 5.68 -4.63 -0.91
CA PHE A 38 5.22 -4.93 -2.25
C PHE A 38 6.15 -5.91 -2.98
N GLU A 39 7.47 -5.71 -2.92
CA GLU A 39 8.37 -6.35 -3.87
C GLU A 39 9.66 -6.95 -3.29
N ASP A 40 10.07 -6.56 -2.08
CA ASP A 40 11.40 -6.90 -1.53
C ASP A 40 11.71 -8.41 -1.49
N ARG A 41 10.70 -9.27 -1.46
CA ARG A 41 10.86 -10.74 -1.42
C ARG A 41 10.49 -11.44 -2.71
N GLY A 42 10.10 -10.67 -3.73
CA GLY A 42 9.74 -11.20 -5.04
C GLY A 42 10.93 -11.27 -6.00
N ASP A 43 10.70 -11.89 -7.16
CA ASP A 43 11.70 -12.08 -8.20
C ASP A 43 11.72 -10.93 -9.22
N ALA A 44 10.86 -9.92 -9.04
CA ALA A 44 10.71 -8.82 -9.99
C ALA A 44 11.90 -7.85 -9.99
N PHE A 45 12.64 -7.77 -8.88
CA PHE A 45 13.73 -6.82 -8.70
C PHE A 45 15.09 -7.50 -8.53
N THR A 46 16.12 -6.75 -8.92
CA THR A 46 17.52 -7.01 -8.62
C THR A 46 18.19 -5.73 -8.11
N THR A 47 19.47 -5.79 -7.78
CA THR A 47 20.27 -4.64 -7.35
C THR A 47 20.33 -3.58 -8.45
N GLY A 48 20.04 -2.33 -8.09
CA GLY A 48 20.21 -1.18 -8.97
C GLY A 48 21.64 -0.63 -8.97
N LEU A 49 21.83 0.55 -9.55
CA LEU A 49 23.16 1.17 -9.73
C LEU A 49 23.75 1.72 -8.41
N GLU A 50 22.92 2.03 -7.42
CA GLU A 50 23.34 2.63 -6.14
C GLU A 50 23.02 1.76 -4.93
N GLY A 51 22.42 0.60 -5.14
CA GLY A 51 21.97 -0.26 -4.05
C GLY A 51 22.82 -1.49 -3.86
N GLY A 52 22.85 -1.95 -2.61
CA GLY A 52 23.13 -3.32 -2.26
C GLY A 52 21.81 -4.04 -1.98
N PRO A 53 21.76 -5.38 -2.13
CA PRO A 53 20.55 -6.12 -1.83
C PRO A 53 20.17 -5.96 -0.37
N SER A 54 18.87 -5.73 -0.08
CA SER A 54 18.37 -5.81 1.28
C SER A 54 18.47 -7.26 1.79
N ASN A 55 18.50 -7.43 3.11
CA ASN A 55 18.49 -8.78 3.70
C ASN A 55 17.20 -9.55 3.35
N LEU A 56 16.10 -8.83 3.11
CA LEU A 56 14.83 -9.42 2.63
C LEU A 56 14.99 -9.96 1.21
N TRP A 57 15.49 -9.13 0.30
CA TRP A 57 15.73 -9.52 -1.09
C TRP A 57 16.73 -10.69 -1.19
N ALA A 58 17.81 -10.64 -0.41
CA ALA A 58 18.81 -11.69 -0.35
C ALA A 58 18.32 -12.97 0.35
N GLN A 59 17.10 -13.01 0.88
CA GLN A 59 16.54 -14.10 1.69
C GLN A 59 17.43 -14.45 2.91
N ASN A 60 18.19 -13.48 3.40
CA ASN A 60 19.14 -13.64 4.51
C ASN A 60 18.60 -12.99 5.79
N LEU A 61 17.50 -13.54 6.32
CA LEU A 61 16.88 -13.04 7.53
C LEU A 61 17.36 -13.80 8.77
N THR A 62 17.70 -13.03 9.78
CA THR A 62 18.02 -13.53 11.12
C THR A 62 17.23 -12.72 12.15
N SER A 63 17.25 -13.16 13.41
CA SER A 63 16.65 -12.39 14.51
C SER A 63 17.31 -11.02 14.73
N GLN A 64 18.46 -10.77 14.13
CA GLN A 64 19.22 -9.53 14.29
C GLN A 64 19.03 -8.54 13.14
N ASN A 65 18.64 -9.01 11.95
CA ASN A 65 18.53 -8.19 10.74
C ASN A 65 17.14 -8.21 10.10
N GLY A 66 16.15 -8.76 10.80
CA GLY A 66 14.75 -8.71 10.37
C GLY A 66 14.15 -7.32 10.54
N TYR A 67 13.12 -7.03 9.76
CA TYR A 67 12.38 -5.79 9.88
C TYR A 67 11.52 -5.76 11.14
N GLY A 68 11.47 -4.60 11.80
CA GLY A 68 10.58 -4.38 12.92
C GLY A 68 9.15 -4.03 12.48
N TRP A 69 8.18 -4.44 13.25
CA TRP A 69 6.75 -4.17 13.04
C TRP A 69 6.23 -2.87 13.69
N SER A 70 7.12 -2.07 14.27
CA SER A 70 6.73 -0.90 15.08
C SER A 70 5.90 0.14 14.34
N SER A 71 6.16 0.36 13.05
CA SER A 71 5.38 1.30 12.22
C SER A 71 3.95 0.80 12.02
N TYR A 72 3.74 -0.49 11.80
CA TYR A 72 2.43 -1.12 11.67
C TYR A 72 1.62 -1.00 12.97
N TYR A 73 2.24 -1.32 14.10
CA TYR A 73 1.60 -1.15 15.41
C TYR A 73 1.37 0.30 15.78
N SER A 74 2.16 1.24 15.27
CA SER A 74 1.85 2.67 15.40
C SER A 74 0.54 3.03 14.71
N VAL A 75 0.27 2.51 13.51
CA VAL A 75 -1.02 2.72 12.82
C VAL A 75 -2.15 2.05 13.61
N ILE A 76 -1.98 0.79 14.04
CA ILE A 76 -2.96 0.04 14.85
C ILE A 76 -3.29 0.81 16.13
N GLN A 77 -2.29 1.33 16.84
CA GLN A 77 -2.45 2.13 18.04
C GLN A 77 -3.35 3.34 17.80
N HIS A 78 -3.13 4.09 16.72
CA HIS A 78 -3.93 5.25 16.40
C HIS A 78 -5.36 4.87 15.95
N CYS A 79 -5.54 3.76 15.25
CA CYS A 79 -6.87 3.22 14.99
C CYS A 79 -7.60 2.86 16.29
N ASN A 80 -6.90 2.21 17.24
CA ASN A 80 -7.47 1.89 18.55
C ASN A 80 -7.91 3.14 19.33
N MET A 81 -7.11 4.21 19.31
CA MET A 81 -7.49 5.50 19.92
C MET A 81 -8.79 6.04 19.31
N LEU A 82 -8.87 6.11 17.98
CA LEU A 82 -10.07 6.61 17.31
C LEU A 82 -11.29 5.72 17.62
N LEU A 83 -11.15 4.42 17.54
CA LEU A 83 -12.24 3.45 17.80
C LEU A 83 -12.72 3.50 19.26
N LYS A 84 -11.83 3.81 20.21
CA LYS A 84 -12.16 3.94 21.63
C LYS A 84 -12.95 5.21 21.92
N TYR A 85 -12.53 6.35 21.39
CA TYR A 85 -13.08 7.64 21.79
C TYR A 85 -14.24 8.12 20.94
N THR A 86 -14.28 7.80 19.65
CA THR A 86 -15.33 8.27 18.74
C THR A 86 -16.76 7.91 19.17
N PRO A 87 -17.05 6.70 19.74
CA PRO A 87 -18.42 6.37 20.16
C PRO A 87 -19.01 7.35 21.17
N GLY A 88 -18.20 7.96 22.04
CA GLY A 88 -18.62 8.93 23.05
C GLY A 88 -18.91 10.33 22.50
N ILE A 89 -18.56 10.61 21.25
CA ILE A 89 -18.71 11.94 20.65
C ILE A 89 -20.05 12.05 19.95
N SER A 90 -20.73 13.18 20.14
CA SER A 90 -21.98 13.48 19.46
C SER A 90 -21.74 13.90 18.01
N PHE A 91 -22.41 13.24 17.08
CA PHE A 91 -22.43 13.59 15.66
C PHE A 91 -23.85 14.05 15.31
N GLY A 92 -23.96 15.09 14.50
CA GLY A 92 -25.26 15.53 13.98
C GLY A 92 -25.90 14.50 13.04
N VAL A 93 -25.07 13.69 12.38
CA VAL A 93 -25.47 12.63 11.45
C VAL A 93 -24.71 11.34 11.81
N GLU A 94 -25.45 10.29 12.18
CA GLU A 94 -24.87 9.03 12.63
C GLU A 94 -24.10 8.30 11.51
N SER A 95 -24.52 8.42 10.26
CA SER A 95 -23.79 7.86 9.11
C SER A 95 -22.39 8.46 8.95
N ASP A 96 -22.18 9.71 9.35
CA ASP A 96 -20.84 10.32 9.34
C ASP A 96 -19.93 9.66 10.37
N LYS A 97 -20.45 9.41 11.59
CA LYS A 97 -19.73 8.68 12.63
C LYS A 97 -19.36 7.29 12.17
N ASN A 98 -20.34 6.57 11.63
CA ASN A 98 -20.18 5.20 11.15
C ASN A 98 -19.12 5.11 10.05
N ARG A 99 -19.08 6.08 9.12
CA ARG A 99 -18.05 6.13 8.07
C ARG A 99 -16.65 6.29 8.66
N LEU A 100 -16.44 7.22 9.63
CA LEU A 100 -15.11 7.42 10.22
C LEU A 100 -14.64 6.19 11.02
N LEU A 101 -15.55 5.53 11.73
CA LEU A 101 -15.26 4.26 12.40
C LEU A 101 -14.93 3.15 11.40
N ALA A 102 -15.68 3.07 10.29
CA ALA A 102 -15.45 2.09 9.23
C ALA A 102 -14.07 2.25 8.60
N GLU A 103 -13.64 3.48 8.33
CA GLU A 103 -12.30 3.75 7.80
C GLU A 103 -11.21 3.29 8.76
N ALA A 104 -11.36 3.57 10.07
CA ALA A 104 -10.40 3.14 11.08
C ALA A 104 -10.34 1.60 11.21
N TYR A 105 -11.49 0.92 11.17
CA TYR A 105 -11.54 -0.55 11.14
C TYR A 105 -10.88 -1.12 9.87
N CYS A 106 -11.17 -0.55 8.70
CA CYS A 106 -10.55 -0.99 7.44
C CYS A 106 -9.02 -0.87 7.50
N ILE A 107 -8.49 0.28 7.96
CA ILE A 107 -7.05 0.51 8.08
C ILE A 107 -6.44 -0.45 9.09
N ARG A 108 -7.07 -0.66 10.27
CA ARG A 108 -6.55 -1.59 11.27
C ARG A 108 -6.54 -3.02 10.76
N GLY A 109 -7.60 -3.44 10.06
CA GLY A 109 -7.67 -4.74 9.41
C GLY A 109 -6.57 -4.94 8.37
N TYR A 110 -6.31 -3.92 7.54
CA TYR A 110 -5.20 -3.95 6.58
C TYR A 110 -3.84 -4.08 7.27
N MET A 111 -3.61 -3.35 8.37
CA MET A 111 -2.36 -3.46 9.13
C MET A 111 -2.18 -4.86 9.74
N TYR A 112 -3.22 -5.45 10.33
CA TYR A 112 -3.14 -6.83 10.85
C TYR A 112 -2.93 -7.84 9.73
N PHE A 113 -3.53 -7.64 8.57
CA PHE A 113 -3.27 -8.49 7.41
C PHE A 113 -1.81 -8.42 6.95
N CYS A 114 -1.25 -7.22 6.85
CA CYS A 114 0.17 -7.04 6.54
C CYS A 114 1.06 -7.72 7.59
N VAL A 115 0.75 -7.55 8.89
CA VAL A 115 1.50 -8.17 9.99
C VAL A 115 1.46 -9.69 9.90
N ALA A 116 0.28 -10.29 9.66
CA ALA A 116 0.14 -11.73 9.49
C ALA A 116 0.96 -12.27 8.30
N ARG A 117 0.94 -11.56 7.17
CA ARG A 117 1.68 -11.96 5.95
C ARG A 117 3.19 -11.86 6.11
N ILE A 118 3.68 -10.82 6.78
CA ILE A 118 5.13 -10.53 6.86
C ILE A 118 5.80 -11.30 8.00
N TRP A 119 5.14 -11.39 9.17
CA TRP A 119 5.74 -11.96 10.38
C TRP A 119 5.06 -13.24 10.91
N GLY A 120 3.85 -13.55 10.45
CA GLY A 120 3.09 -14.69 10.97
C GLY A 120 2.50 -14.39 12.34
N ASP A 121 2.94 -15.11 13.37
CA ASP A 121 2.49 -14.93 14.74
C ASP A 121 2.82 -13.53 15.27
N ALA A 122 1.83 -12.84 15.85
CA ALA A 122 1.99 -11.47 16.30
C ALA A 122 1.01 -11.11 17.43
N PRO A 123 1.32 -10.09 18.28
CA PRO A 123 0.38 -9.63 19.29
C PRO A 123 -0.88 -9.02 18.71
N ILE A 124 -2.04 -9.29 19.29
CA ILE A 124 -3.32 -8.64 18.95
C ILE A 124 -3.62 -7.58 20.00
N GLU A 125 -3.39 -6.31 19.65
CA GLU A 125 -3.65 -5.15 20.51
C GLU A 125 -4.91 -4.42 20.06
N LEU A 126 -5.97 -4.46 20.87
CA LEU A 126 -7.25 -3.81 20.57
C LEU A 126 -7.50 -2.57 21.43
N GLU A 127 -6.82 -2.48 22.57
CA GLU A 127 -6.90 -1.33 23.43
C GLU A 127 -5.70 -0.40 23.21
N PRO A 128 -5.89 0.91 23.14
CA PRO A 128 -4.79 1.83 22.96
C PRO A 128 -3.83 1.78 24.16
N THR A 129 -2.55 1.99 23.87
CA THR A 129 -1.52 2.16 24.89
C THR A 129 -1.50 3.62 25.33
N GLU A 130 -2.02 3.88 26.53
CA GLU A 130 -2.11 5.23 27.12
C GLU A 130 -1.22 5.39 28.36
N SER A 131 -0.51 4.33 28.74
CA SER A 131 0.40 4.29 29.89
C SER A 131 1.60 3.43 29.57
N SER A 132 2.77 3.82 30.10
CA SER A 132 4.00 3.02 30.02
C SER A 132 3.91 1.68 30.79
N ASN A 133 2.92 1.53 31.66
CA ASN A 133 2.73 0.35 32.50
C ASN A 133 1.83 -0.72 31.84
N LYS A 134 1.39 -0.54 30.59
CA LYS A 134 0.61 -1.54 29.87
C LYS A 134 1.42 -2.83 29.74
N PRO A 135 0.89 -3.99 30.15
CA PRO A 135 1.58 -5.27 29.99
C PRO A 135 1.85 -5.56 28.51
N LYS A 136 3.01 -6.14 28.22
CA LYS A 136 3.32 -6.65 26.88
C LYS A 136 2.47 -7.89 26.61
N LEU A 137 1.85 -7.93 25.44
CA LEU A 137 1.09 -9.09 24.98
C LEU A 137 2.02 -10.14 24.37
N ALA A 138 1.66 -11.41 24.52
CA ALA A 138 2.27 -12.49 23.78
C ALA A 138 1.87 -12.44 22.30
N ARG A 139 2.56 -13.20 21.47
CA ARG A 139 2.14 -13.42 20.08
C ARG A 139 0.98 -14.39 20.07
N GLU A 140 -0.03 -14.10 19.26
CA GLU A 140 -1.08 -15.02 18.89
C GLU A 140 -0.71 -15.70 17.56
N PRO A 141 -1.19 -16.92 17.30
CA PRO A 141 -0.97 -17.62 16.03
C PRO A 141 -1.41 -16.79 14.81
N ALA A 142 -0.70 -16.94 13.70
CA ALA A 142 -0.97 -16.21 12.44
C ALA A 142 -2.45 -16.30 12.01
N GLU A 143 -3.10 -17.44 12.21
CA GLU A 143 -4.53 -17.62 11.95
C GLU A 143 -5.39 -16.65 12.76
N GLN A 144 -5.10 -16.48 14.05
CA GLN A 144 -5.86 -15.57 14.91
C GLN A 144 -5.61 -14.12 14.53
N VAL A 145 -4.37 -13.76 14.12
CA VAL A 145 -4.07 -12.42 13.61
C VAL A 145 -4.83 -12.14 12.33
N LEU A 146 -4.94 -13.14 11.43
CA LEU A 146 -5.72 -13.04 10.21
C LEU A 146 -7.22 -12.94 10.47
N GLU A 147 -7.75 -13.74 11.41
CA GLU A 147 -9.16 -13.64 11.83
C GLU A 147 -9.46 -12.27 12.47
N ARG A 148 -8.49 -11.66 13.17
CA ARG A 148 -8.64 -10.29 13.65
C ARG A 148 -8.76 -9.31 12.49
N ALA A 149 -7.91 -9.42 11.47
CA ALA A 149 -8.00 -8.59 10.27
C ALA A 149 -9.37 -8.74 9.60
N LEU A 150 -9.83 -9.97 9.42
CA LEU A 150 -11.14 -10.28 8.82
C LEU A 150 -12.31 -9.71 9.64
N SER A 151 -12.23 -9.80 10.96
CA SER A 151 -13.24 -9.22 11.86
C SER A 151 -13.32 -7.70 11.73
N ASP A 152 -12.19 -7.01 11.64
CA ASP A 152 -12.13 -5.56 11.45
C ASP A 152 -12.71 -5.15 10.09
N VAL A 153 -12.36 -5.88 9.03
CA VAL A 153 -12.89 -5.62 7.68
C VAL A 153 -14.41 -5.86 7.64
N ASN A 154 -14.92 -6.90 8.30
CA ASN A 154 -16.35 -7.14 8.39
C ASN A 154 -17.06 -6.01 9.15
N ALA A 155 -16.48 -5.52 10.25
CA ALA A 155 -17.01 -4.37 10.99
C ALA A 155 -17.06 -3.12 10.10
N ALA A 156 -16.00 -2.87 9.31
CA ALA A 156 -15.95 -1.76 8.36
C ALA A 156 -17.05 -1.87 7.30
N ILE A 157 -17.22 -3.03 6.67
CA ILE A 157 -18.27 -3.27 5.65
C ILE A 157 -19.67 -2.96 6.21
N ASN A 158 -19.94 -3.38 7.45
CA ASN A 158 -21.23 -3.16 8.08
C ASN A 158 -21.49 -1.70 8.46
N LEU A 159 -20.44 -0.95 8.76
CA LEU A 159 -20.53 0.45 9.17
C LEU A 159 -20.55 1.43 7.99
N PHE A 160 -19.91 1.11 6.86
CA PHE A 160 -19.96 1.99 5.70
C PHE A 160 -21.39 2.19 5.22
N PRO A 161 -21.89 3.44 5.22
CA PRO A 161 -23.28 3.72 4.85
C PRO A 161 -23.56 3.55 3.36
N GLU A 162 -22.52 3.65 2.53
CA GLU A 162 -22.65 3.70 1.07
C GLU A 162 -21.77 2.66 0.39
N GLU A 163 -22.23 2.15 -0.75
CA GLU A 163 -21.49 1.25 -1.66
C GLU A 163 -20.64 2.04 -2.65
N SER A 164 -20.05 3.15 -2.22
CA SER A 164 -19.31 4.09 -3.07
C SER A 164 -17.96 4.45 -2.49
N TYR A 165 -17.13 5.11 -3.28
CA TYR A 165 -15.83 5.61 -2.85
C TYR A 165 -15.99 6.88 -2.00
N THR A 166 -15.34 6.91 -0.86
CA THR A 166 -15.29 8.05 0.05
C THR A 166 -14.10 8.93 -0.31
N ASN A 167 -14.33 10.22 -0.58
CA ASN A 167 -13.27 11.21 -0.84
C ASN A 167 -12.22 10.71 -1.85
N GLY A 168 -12.67 10.24 -3.01
CA GLY A 168 -11.80 9.58 -3.97
C GLY A 168 -11.38 8.18 -3.51
N LYS A 169 -10.37 7.62 -4.15
CA LYS A 169 -9.87 6.26 -3.90
C LYS A 169 -8.63 6.23 -2.98
N GLY A 170 -8.21 7.38 -2.48
CA GLY A 170 -7.13 7.53 -1.50
C GLY A 170 -7.54 7.26 -0.06
N ARG A 171 -8.85 7.12 0.21
CA ARG A 171 -9.39 6.76 1.51
C ARG A 171 -10.09 5.41 1.45
N ALA A 172 -10.11 4.71 2.60
CA ALA A 172 -10.83 3.46 2.72
C ALA A 172 -12.32 3.67 2.40
N SER A 173 -12.90 2.71 1.72
CA SER A 173 -14.28 2.71 1.26
C SER A 173 -14.85 1.30 1.32
N LYS A 174 -16.14 1.14 1.15
CA LYS A 174 -16.75 -0.20 1.16
C LYS A 174 -16.21 -1.09 0.03
N PRO A 175 -16.02 -0.60 -1.22
CA PRO A 175 -15.31 -1.37 -2.26
C PRO A 175 -13.88 -1.76 -1.88
N ALA A 176 -13.13 -0.87 -1.21
CA ALA A 176 -11.79 -1.19 -0.71
C ALA A 176 -11.82 -2.31 0.34
N CYS A 177 -12.83 -2.31 1.24
CA CYS A 177 -13.02 -3.39 2.20
C CYS A 177 -13.38 -4.72 1.52
N TYR A 178 -14.14 -4.71 0.45
CA TYR A 178 -14.43 -5.92 -0.33
C TYR A 178 -13.16 -6.50 -0.96
N ALA A 179 -12.32 -5.66 -1.58
CA ALA A 179 -11.04 -6.08 -2.14
C ALA A 179 -10.11 -6.66 -1.06
N LEU A 180 -9.97 -5.96 0.06
CA LEU A 180 -9.18 -6.44 1.20
C LEU A 180 -9.72 -7.75 1.77
N LYS A 181 -11.04 -7.91 1.87
CA LYS A 181 -11.63 -9.16 2.33
C LYS A 181 -11.36 -10.31 1.38
N ALA A 182 -11.44 -10.08 0.07
CA ALA A 182 -11.09 -11.09 -0.94
C ALA A 182 -9.63 -11.54 -0.79
N ASP A 183 -8.70 -10.60 -0.61
CA ASP A 183 -7.26 -10.90 -0.42
C ASP A 183 -7.01 -11.70 0.87
N ILE A 184 -7.62 -11.31 2.00
CA ILE A 184 -7.52 -12.03 3.28
C ILE A 184 -8.03 -13.47 3.14
N LEU A 185 -9.19 -13.65 2.50
CA LEU A 185 -9.78 -14.98 2.32
C LEU A 185 -8.95 -15.86 1.38
N LEU A 186 -8.39 -15.27 0.32
CA LEU A 186 -7.50 -15.98 -0.58
C LEU A 186 -6.23 -16.44 0.15
N TRP A 187 -5.60 -15.55 0.91
CA TRP A 187 -4.44 -15.88 1.74
C TRP A 187 -4.77 -16.99 2.75
N LYS A 188 -5.89 -16.86 3.44
CA LYS A 188 -6.37 -17.88 4.38
C LYS A 188 -6.51 -19.24 3.70
N ALA A 189 -7.18 -19.30 2.55
CA ALA A 189 -7.43 -20.54 1.84
C ALA A 189 -6.15 -21.20 1.31
N LYS A 190 -5.21 -20.42 0.77
CA LYS A 190 -4.02 -20.96 0.11
C LYS A 190 -2.84 -21.19 1.05
N VAL A 191 -2.72 -20.43 2.15
CA VAL A 191 -1.55 -20.45 3.03
C VAL A 191 -1.86 -21.07 4.40
N LEU A 192 -3.04 -20.86 4.93
CA LEU A 192 -3.44 -21.31 6.28
C LEU A 192 -4.49 -22.43 6.27
N ASN A 193 -4.59 -23.22 5.20
CA ASN A 193 -5.52 -24.33 5.06
C ASN A 193 -6.99 -23.95 5.30
N GLY A 194 -7.43 -22.82 4.74
CA GLY A 194 -8.82 -22.40 4.77
C GLY A 194 -9.74 -23.32 3.97
N SER A 195 -11.01 -22.98 3.91
CA SER A 195 -12.07 -23.80 3.34
C SER A 195 -12.34 -23.47 1.86
N GLU A 196 -13.02 -24.40 1.16
CA GLU A 196 -13.59 -24.14 -0.17
C GLU A 196 -14.60 -22.98 -0.14
N GLN A 197 -15.27 -22.75 0.98
CA GLN A 197 -16.17 -21.61 1.13
C GLN A 197 -15.39 -20.28 1.11
N ASP A 198 -14.19 -20.23 1.70
CA ASP A 198 -13.35 -19.03 1.64
C ASP A 198 -13.04 -18.68 0.17
N LEU A 199 -12.74 -19.67 -0.70
CA LEU A 199 -12.51 -19.43 -2.14
C LEU A 199 -13.77 -18.94 -2.88
N LYS A 200 -14.94 -19.47 -2.58
CA LYS A 200 -16.21 -18.97 -3.14
C LYS A 200 -16.48 -17.53 -2.70
N ASP A 201 -16.15 -17.22 -1.46
CA ASP A 201 -16.30 -15.88 -0.92
C ASP A 201 -15.29 -14.90 -1.56
N VAL A 202 -14.06 -15.35 -1.91
CA VAL A 202 -13.11 -14.56 -2.70
C VAL A 202 -13.77 -14.07 -3.99
N ILE A 203 -14.38 -14.97 -4.76
CA ILE A 203 -15.05 -14.63 -6.03
C ILE A 203 -16.15 -13.59 -5.78
N THR A 204 -16.98 -13.82 -4.75
CA THR A 204 -18.09 -12.93 -4.39
C THR A 204 -17.60 -11.52 -4.04
N TYR A 205 -16.57 -11.40 -3.18
CA TYR A 205 -16.07 -10.10 -2.74
C TYR A 205 -15.22 -9.40 -3.82
N ALA A 206 -14.53 -10.15 -4.68
CA ALA A 206 -13.86 -9.60 -5.85
C ALA A 206 -14.87 -8.99 -6.84
N ASP A 207 -16.01 -9.65 -7.07
CA ASP A 207 -17.10 -9.11 -7.90
C ASP A 207 -17.73 -7.85 -7.29
N LEU A 208 -17.94 -7.82 -5.97
CA LEU A 208 -18.43 -6.64 -5.26
C LEU A 208 -17.47 -5.45 -5.37
N ALA A 209 -16.16 -5.70 -5.19
CA ALA A 209 -15.11 -4.70 -5.30
C ALA A 209 -14.98 -4.12 -6.72
N SER A 210 -15.32 -4.91 -7.73
CA SER A 210 -15.18 -4.56 -9.15
C SER A 210 -16.33 -3.74 -9.72
N LYS A 211 -17.42 -3.58 -8.98
CA LYS A 211 -18.63 -2.89 -9.47
C LYS A 211 -18.34 -1.45 -9.91
N GLY A 212 -18.75 -1.13 -11.15
CA GLY A 212 -18.62 0.22 -11.71
C GLY A 212 -17.20 0.60 -12.14
N LEU A 213 -16.25 -0.34 -12.12
CA LEU A 213 -14.90 -0.15 -12.61
C LEU A 213 -14.75 -0.65 -14.04
N SER A 214 -13.77 -0.10 -14.75
CA SER A 214 -13.36 -0.53 -16.09
C SER A 214 -11.84 -0.44 -16.20
N PHE A 215 -11.25 -1.21 -17.11
CA PHE A 215 -9.83 -1.09 -17.40
C PHE A 215 -9.48 0.26 -18.00
N GLU A 216 -8.27 0.74 -17.74
CA GLU A 216 -7.71 1.87 -18.48
C GLU A 216 -7.44 1.47 -19.92
N ASP A 217 -7.54 2.45 -20.83
CA ASP A 217 -7.31 2.23 -22.27
C ASP A 217 -5.82 2.01 -22.56
N ASN A 218 -4.94 2.68 -21.78
CA ASN A 218 -3.49 2.52 -21.84
C ASN A 218 -2.92 2.09 -20.50
N PHE A 219 -1.95 1.19 -20.52
CA PHE A 219 -1.32 0.70 -19.30
C PHE A 219 -0.62 1.80 -18.48
N ALA A 220 -0.06 2.82 -19.15
CA ALA A 220 0.58 3.96 -18.49
C ALA A 220 -0.39 4.78 -17.63
N ASP A 221 -1.67 4.87 -18.03
CA ASP A 221 -2.69 5.67 -17.35
C ASP A 221 -3.01 5.12 -15.96
N ILE A 222 -2.79 3.82 -15.71
CA ILE A 222 -2.97 3.18 -14.41
C ILE A 222 -2.16 3.90 -13.32
N TYR A 223 -0.92 4.27 -13.64
CA TYR A 223 0.03 4.88 -12.69
C TYR A 223 0.20 6.39 -12.89
N GLY A 224 -0.26 6.92 -14.01
CA GLY A 224 -0.17 8.32 -14.38
C GLY A 224 -1.40 9.15 -14.00
N THR A 225 -2.55 8.48 -13.80
CA THR A 225 -3.83 9.15 -13.50
C THR A 225 -4.25 8.89 -12.05
N LYS A 226 -4.38 9.97 -11.27
CA LYS A 226 -4.90 9.87 -9.90
C LYS A 226 -6.32 9.30 -9.92
N TYR A 227 -6.58 8.28 -9.09
CA TYR A 227 -7.90 7.66 -8.94
C TYR A 227 -8.52 7.14 -10.24
N GLY A 228 -7.68 6.58 -11.14
CA GLY A 228 -8.07 6.06 -12.44
C GLY A 228 -9.25 5.07 -12.42
N LYS A 229 -9.75 4.71 -13.61
CA LYS A 229 -10.97 3.91 -13.79
C LYS A 229 -10.91 2.55 -13.10
N GLU A 230 -9.73 1.92 -13.05
CA GLU A 230 -9.55 0.58 -12.48
C GLU A 230 -9.03 0.54 -11.04
N VAL A 231 -8.66 1.69 -10.47
CA VAL A 231 -8.17 1.77 -9.08
C VAL A 231 -9.33 1.55 -8.11
N ILE A 232 -9.09 0.73 -7.08
CA ILE A 232 -10.02 0.49 -5.98
C ILE A 232 -9.57 1.23 -4.71
N TRP A 233 -8.30 1.09 -4.35
CA TRP A 233 -7.71 1.75 -3.20
C TRP A 233 -6.24 2.04 -3.43
N THR A 234 -5.80 3.22 -2.98
CA THR A 234 -4.42 3.68 -3.15
C THR A 234 -3.90 4.41 -1.91
N ILE A 235 -2.61 4.37 -1.69
CA ILE A 235 -1.91 5.29 -0.80
C ILE A 235 -1.64 6.56 -1.61
N HIS A 236 -2.28 7.64 -1.20
CA HIS A 236 -2.23 8.90 -1.93
C HIS A 236 -0.97 9.70 -1.63
N PHE A 237 -0.36 10.21 -2.68
CA PHE A 237 0.74 11.17 -2.66
C PHE A 237 0.34 12.41 -3.44
N GLU A 238 0.86 13.57 -3.06
CA GLU A 238 0.57 14.83 -3.72
C GLU A 238 1.87 15.61 -3.94
N ILE A 239 1.94 16.31 -5.07
CA ILE A 239 3.09 17.15 -5.42
C ILE A 239 3.36 18.18 -4.31
N TYR A 240 4.61 18.37 -3.95
CA TYR A 240 5.08 19.26 -2.88
C TYR A 240 4.72 18.87 -1.44
N GLU A 241 4.10 17.69 -1.23
CA GLU A 241 3.90 17.16 0.11
C GLU A 241 5.03 16.17 0.47
N LYS A 242 4.86 14.92 0.10
CA LYS A 242 5.80 13.85 0.39
C LYS A 242 6.00 12.97 -0.83
N GLU A 243 7.24 12.65 -1.13
CA GLU A 243 7.55 11.76 -2.24
C GLU A 243 7.43 10.29 -1.85
N ALA A 244 7.06 9.48 -2.83
CA ALA A 244 7.02 8.04 -2.72
C ALA A 244 8.45 7.45 -2.74
N GLN A 245 8.98 7.07 -1.59
CA GLN A 245 10.29 6.40 -1.47
C GLN A 245 10.32 5.10 -2.26
N TYR A 246 9.19 4.41 -2.39
CA TYR A 246 9.05 3.28 -3.27
C TYR A 246 9.50 3.62 -4.69
N SER A 247 8.93 4.70 -5.27
CA SER A 247 9.32 5.15 -6.62
C SER A 247 10.77 5.63 -6.68
N GLN A 248 11.22 6.37 -5.67
CA GLN A 248 12.61 6.86 -5.59
C GLN A 248 13.64 5.72 -5.65
N SER A 249 13.33 4.60 -4.99
CA SER A 249 14.22 3.43 -4.95
C SER A 249 14.42 2.75 -6.30
N LEU A 250 13.50 2.97 -7.26
CA LEU A 250 13.45 2.30 -8.56
C LEU A 250 13.91 3.19 -9.72
N LYS A 251 14.19 4.47 -9.46
CA LYS A 251 14.50 5.47 -10.49
C LYS A 251 15.95 5.92 -10.43
N PRO A 252 16.59 6.20 -11.59
CA PRO A 252 17.97 6.66 -11.62
C PRO A 252 18.09 8.15 -11.25
N ARG A 253 19.25 8.52 -10.70
CA ARG A 253 19.68 9.91 -10.70
C ARG A 253 20.13 10.33 -12.10
N ASP A 254 20.06 11.63 -12.37
CA ASP A 254 20.45 12.25 -13.65
C ASP A 254 21.88 11.88 -14.07
N VAL A 255 22.81 11.79 -13.12
CA VAL A 255 24.24 11.47 -13.38
C VAL A 255 24.43 10.08 -14.02
N PHE A 256 23.53 9.13 -13.77
CA PHE A 256 23.62 7.79 -14.36
C PHE A 256 23.09 7.73 -15.78
N VAL A 257 22.25 8.68 -16.16
CA VAL A 257 21.61 8.72 -17.47
C VAL A 257 22.10 9.88 -18.34
N GLU A 258 23.15 10.58 -17.91
CA GLU A 258 23.70 11.75 -18.62
C GLU A 258 24.11 11.42 -20.06
N LYS A 259 24.67 10.23 -20.28
CA LYS A 259 25.13 9.74 -21.59
C LYS A 259 24.05 8.98 -22.36
N ALA A 260 22.86 8.82 -21.81
CA ALA A 260 21.80 8.09 -22.47
C ALA A 260 21.21 8.90 -23.63
N VAL A 261 21.17 8.29 -24.83
CA VAL A 261 20.56 8.93 -26.02
C VAL A 261 19.05 9.07 -25.90
N ASN A 262 18.41 8.25 -25.04
CA ASN A 262 17.00 8.30 -24.73
C ASN A 262 16.70 8.89 -23.34
N LYS A 263 17.59 9.78 -22.85
CA LYS A 263 17.48 10.38 -21.52
C LYS A 263 16.12 10.99 -21.24
N ASP A 264 15.53 11.67 -22.23
CA ASP A 264 14.25 12.39 -22.05
C ASP A 264 13.06 11.47 -21.80
N GLU A 265 13.17 10.19 -22.16
CA GLU A 265 12.15 9.16 -21.91
C GLU A 265 12.27 8.55 -20.52
N ILE A 266 13.44 8.65 -19.88
CA ILE A 266 13.76 8.01 -18.60
C ILE A 266 13.19 8.83 -17.45
N PRO A 267 12.48 8.26 -16.50
CA PRO A 267 11.92 8.99 -15.35
C PRO A 267 12.97 9.24 -14.26
N TYR A 268 14.04 9.95 -14.57
CA TYR A 268 15.12 10.29 -13.63
C TYR A 268 14.82 11.54 -12.80
N ALA A 269 15.51 11.70 -11.68
CA ALA A 269 15.55 12.92 -10.88
C ALA A 269 16.98 13.27 -10.46
N LYS A 270 17.23 14.55 -10.15
CA LYS A 270 18.55 15.03 -9.70
C LYS A 270 18.85 14.60 -8.27
N GLY A 271 17.90 14.79 -7.37
CA GLY A 271 18.09 14.56 -5.94
C GLY A 271 17.20 13.48 -5.32
N GLY A 272 16.02 13.26 -5.86
CA GLY A 272 15.00 12.38 -5.29
C GLY A 272 15.18 10.89 -5.59
N ALA A 273 15.87 10.53 -6.67
CA ALA A 273 16.08 9.14 -7.09
C ALA A 273 17.24 8.45 -6.34
N ARG A 274 17.23 7.11 -6.30
CA ARG A 274 18.24 6.30 -5.59
C ARG A 274 18.74 5.09 -6.36
N SER A 275 18.00 4.60 -7.36
CA SER A 275 18.34 3.38 -8.12
C SER A 275 18.86 2.24 -7.22
N THR A 276 18.17 2.00 -6.10
CA THR A 276 18.50 0.91 -5.17
C THR A 276 18.19 -0.43 -5.78
N TYR A 277 17.06 -0.50 -6.50
CA TYR A 277 16.60 -1.68 -7.22
C TYR A 277 16.43 -1.40 -8.70
N ALA A 278 16.55 -2.44 -9.51
CA ALA A 278 16.27 -2.46 -10.94
C ALA A 278 15.35 -3.65 -11.28
N PRO A 279 14.62 -3.60 -12.38
CA PRO A 279 13.91 -4.77 -12.90
C PRO A 279 14.88 -5.95 -13.09
N SER A 280 14.48 -7.14 -12.63
CA SER A 280 15.33 -8.34 -12.77
C SER A 280 15.34 -8.86 -14.19
N SER A 281 16.41 -9.59 -14.56
CA SER A 281 16.47 -10.28 -15.86
C SER A 281 15.31 -11.28 -16.02
N PHE A 282 14.91 -11.96 -14.95
CA PHE A 282 13.76 -12.85 -14.95
C PHE A 282 12.48 -12.13 -15.40
N LEU A 283 12.19 -10.97 -14.83
CA LEU A 283 11.03 -10.16 -15.22
C LEU A 283 11.14 -9.70 -16.69
N ILE A 284 12.30 -9.22 -17.09
CA ILE A 284 12.56 -8.71 -18.44
C ILE A 284 12.37 -9.80 -19.47
N ASP A 285 12.91 -11.01 -19.22
CA ASP A 285 12.79 -12.15 -20.10
C ASP A 285 11.32 -12.60 -20.26
N LEU A 286 10.52 -12.56 -19.18
CA LEU A 286 9.08 -12.84 -19.25
C LEU A 286 8.34 -11.88 -20.18
N PHE A 287 8.67 -10.59 -20.13
CA PHE A 287 8.06 -9.60 -21.02
C PHE A 287 8.49 -9.79 -22.48
N TYR A 288 9.77 -10.04 -22.72
CA TYR A 288 10.28 -10.25 -24.07
C TYR A 288 9.84 -11.60 -24.70
N ALA A 289 9.50 -12.58 -23.86
CA ALA A 289 8.91 -13.83 -24.35
C ALA A 289 7.54 -13.62 -25.01
N ASN A 290 6.87 -12.50 -24.70
CA ASN A 290 5.62 -12.08 -25.35
C ASN A 290 5.78 -10.71 -26.03
N PRO A 291 6.24 -10.63 -27.28
CA PRO A 291 6.48 -9.36 -27.97
C PRO A 291 5.23 -8.50 -28.19
N THR A 292 4.04 -9.07 -28.04
CA THR A 292 2.77 -8.36 -28.16
C THR A 292 2.28 -7.76 -26.83
N ASP A 293 3.00 -8.00 -25.74
CA ASP A 293 2.62 -7.46 -24.44
C ASP A 293 2.85 -5.93 -24.40
N ILE A 294 1.74 -5.20 -24.42
CA ILE A 294 1.74 -3.73 -24.42
C ILE A 294 2.35 -3.13 -23.14
N ARG A 295 2.44 -3.92 -22.07
CA ARG A 295 2.98 -3.48 -20.76
C ARG A 295 4.50 -3.34 -20.78
N THR A 296 5.19 -4.01 -21.70
CA THR A 296 6.66 -4.11 -21.72
C THR A 296 7.32 -2.73 -21.64
N LYS A 297 7.02 -1.83 -22.57
CA LYS A 297 7.61 -0.48 -22.63
C LYS A 297 7.20 0.45 -21.48
N GLU A 298 6.08 0.16 -20.82
CA GLU A 298 5.57 0.93 -19.71
C GLU A 298 6.01 0.36 -18.34
N SER A 299 6.54 -0.86 -18.32
CA SER A 299 7.00 -1.50 -17.09
C SER A 299 8.47 -1.19 -16.77
N PHE A 300 9.32 -1.15 -17.80
CA PHE A 300 10.73 -0.81 -17.64
C PHE A 300 11.29 -0.09 -18.88
N ILE A 301 12.39 0.62 -18.69
CA ILE A 301 13.10 1.35 -19.75
C ILE A 301 14.59 1.04 -19.67
N ILE A 302 15.21 0.80 -20.83
CA ILE A 302 16.64 0.56 -20.96
C ILE A 302 17.29 1.86 -21.40
N ALA A 303 18.20 2.40 -20.58
CA ALA A 303 19.06 3.50 -20.96
C ALA A 303 20.20 3.01 -21.86
N LYS A 304 20.42 3.64 -23.00
CA LYS A 304 21.45 3.26 -23.97
C LYS A 304 22.36 4.44 -24.29
N ASP A 305 23.66 4.17 -24.44
CA ASP A 305 24.62 5.16 -24.94
C ASP A 305 24.55 5.33 -26.48
N ALA A 306 25.35 6.24 -27.02
CA ALA A 306 25.42 6.52 -28.46
C ALA A 306 25.92 5.29 -29.28
N GLY A 307 26.62 4.36 -28.64
CA GLY A 307 27.07 3.10 -29.26
C GLY A 307 26.02 1.99 -29.20
N GLY A 308 24.86 2.24 -28.58
CA GLY A 308 23.79 1.27 -28.36
C GLY A 308 24.02 0.34 -27.18
N ASN A 309 25.06 0.57 -26.37
CA ASN A 309 25.33 -0.23 -25.18
C ASN A 309 24.37 0.15 -24.05
N GLU A 310 23.99 -0.82 -23.26
CA GLU A 310 23.15 -0.62 -22.07
C GLU A 310 23.92 0.13 -20.98
N ILE A 311 23.33 1.20 -20.47
CA ILE A 311 23.81 1.95 -19.28
C ILE A 311 23.15 1.36 -18.02
N GLY A 312 21.88 1.04 -18.11
CA GLY A 312 21.10 0.46 -17.01
C GLY A 312 19.64 0.27 -17.41
N ILE A 313 18.92 -0.49 -16.56
CA ILE A 313 17.49 -0.78 -16.73
C ILE A 313 16.76 -0.22 -15.51
N PHE A 314 15.69 0.54 -15.77
CA PHE A 314 14.95 1.24 -14.72
C PHE A 314 13.45 0.93 -14.81
N ASP A 315 12.77 0.92 -13.66
CA ASP A 315 11.31 0.86 -13.64
C ASP A 315 10.72 2.09 -14.35
N ASN A 316 9.71 1.87 -15.19
CA ASN A 316 9.04 2.89 -15.99
C ASN A 316 7.58 3.14 -15.57
N LYS A 317 7.09 2.46 -14.52
CA LYS A 317 5.82 2.75 -13.86
C LYS A 317 5.97 3.92 -12.89
N MET A 318 4.90 4.47 -12.35
CA MET A 318 4.91 5.50 -11.32
C MET A 318 5.98 6.59 -11.56
N LYS A 319 5.92 7.21 -12.74
CA LYS A 319 6.94 8.15 -13.23
C LYS A 319 7.01 9.44 -12.41
N GLY A 320 5.96 9.77 -11.65
CA GLY A 320 5.83 11.05 -10.97
C GLY A 320 5.68 12.23 -11.92
N THR A 321 5.71 13.43 -11.39
CA THR A 321 5.51 14.69 -12.13
C THR A 321 6.84 15.35 -12.45
N LYS A 322 7.08 15.65 -13.74
CA LYS A 322 8.23 16.46 -14.18
C LYS A 322 7.97 17.91 -13.84
N THR A 323 8.89 18.53 -13.13
CA THR A 323 8.87 19.95 -12.74
C THR A 323 9.90 20.74 -13.52
N GLU A 324 9.94 22.07 -13.35
CA GLU A 324 10.98 22.90 -13.94
C GLU A 324 12.36 22.54 -13.34
N GLY A 325 13.13 21.78 -14.09
CA GLY A 325 14.51 21.41 -13.75
C GLY A 325 14.72 20.15 -12.92
N ASP A 326 13.65 19.46 -12.46
CA ASP A 326 13.75 18.18 -11.74
C ASP A 326 12.45 17.34 -11.91
N ARG A 327 12.27 16.33 -11.09
CA ARG A 327 11.09 15.46 -11.02
C ARG A 327 10.75 15.15 -9.56
N THR A 328 9.44 15.15 -9.26
CA THR A 328 8.88 14.76 -7.97
C THR A 328 8.13 13.42 -8.12
N TYR A 329 8.40 12.49 -7.25
CA TYR A 329 7.73 11.18 -7.29
C TYR A 329 6.47 11.19 -6.43
N ASP A 330 5.41 11.74 -6.98
CA ASP A 330 4.09 11.93 -6.37
C ASP A 330 3.04 10.92 -6.88
N SER A 331 3.45 9.92 -7.66
CA SER A 331 2.52 8.85 -8.08
C SER A 331 1.99 8.07 -6.89
N ASP A 332 0.69 7.79 -6.91
CA ASP A 332 0.04 7.00 -5.86
C ASP A 332 0.55 5.54 -5.87
N ILE A 333 0.64 4.94 -4.70
CA ILE A 333 0.90 3.51 -4.56
C ILE A 333 -0.44 2.78 -4.54
N ILE A 334 -0.74 2.00 -5.55
CA ILE A 334 -1.99 1.26 -5.68
C ILE A 334 -1.97 0.05 -4.76
N ILE A 335 -2.94 -0.05 -3.83
CA ILE A 335 -3.12 -1.24 -2.98
C ILE A 335 -3.95 -2.27 -3.73
N TYR A 336 -5.09 -1.87 -4.31
CA TYR A 336 -5.98 -2.75 -5.07
C TYR A 336 -6.47 -2.06 -6.35
N ARG A 337 -6.58 -2.85 -7.41
CA ARG A 337 -7.16 -2.45 -8.69
C ARG A 337 -7.95 -3.59 -9.33
N LEU A 338 -8.75 -3.25 -10.34
CA LEU A 338 -9.65 -4.19 -11.04
C LEU A 338 -8.94 -5.45 -11.55
N ALA A 339 -7.75 -5.30 -12.17
CA ALA A 339 -7.01 -6.44 -12.71
C ALA A 339 -6.68 -7.48 -11.62
N GLU A 340 -6.36 -7.03 -10.41
CA GLU A 340 -6.06 -7.92 -9.29
C GLU A 340 -7.28 -8.70 -8.85
N MET A 341 -8.47 -8.11 -8.89
CA MET A 341 -9.72 -8.82 -8.60
C MET A 341 -9.96 -9.97 -9.59
N TYR A 342 -9.62 -9.78 -10.88
CA TYR A 342 -9.68 -10.86 -11.87
C TYR A 342 -8.65 -11.96 -11.58
N LEU A 343 -7.45 -11.59 -11.14
CA LEU A 343 -6.43 -12.57 -10.73
C LEU A 343 -6.85 -13.35 -9.49
N PHE A 344 -7.43 -12.70 -8.49
CA PHE A 344 -7.98 -13.38 -7.31
C PHE A 344 -9.05 -14.40 -7.69
N LYS A 345 -9.96 -14.06 -8.60
CA LYS A 345 -10.98 -14.97 -9.11
C LYS A 345 -10.40 -16.15 -9.87
N ALA A 346 -9.32 -15.92 -10.65
CA ALA A 346 -8.65 -16.97 -11.39
C ALA A 346 -7.90 -17.94 -10.49
N GLU A 347 -7.36 -17.44 -9.37
CA GLU A 347 -6.65 -18.25 -8.39
C GLU A 347 -7.62 -19.03 -7.46
N ALA A 348 -8.76 -18.46 -7.14
CA ALA A 348 -9.79 -19.08 -6.30
C ALA A 348 -10.50 -20.23 -7.03
#